data_85c2b7ed6f2a7254b47cecd3628b8d4b
#
_entry.id   85c2b7ed6f2a7254b47cecd3628b8d4b
#
_cell.length_a   1.000
_cell.length_b   1.000
_cell.length_c   1.000
_cell.angle_alpha   90.00
_cell.angle_beta   90.00
_cell.angle_gamma   90.00
#
_symmetry.space_group_name_H-M   'P 1'
#
loop_
_entity.id
_entity.type
_entity.pdbx_description
1 polymer ?
#
loop_
_entity_poly.entity_id
_entity_poly.type
_entity_poly.pdbx_seq_one_letter_code
_entity_poly.pdbx_strand_id
1 'polypeptide(L)'
;MSQYDYLVVGAGLSGAVFANAARRAGKSVLVIDRRDHIAGNQVHRYGAHIFHTSMRDVWDYVNRFAEFNNYVNSPVANFHGNMYNMPFNMNTFSKMWPGVVTPADARA
;
A
#
# COMPACT_ATOMS: atom_id res chain seq x y z
N MET A 1 -17.46 18.49 29.54
CA MET A 1 -17.41 17.88 28.17
C MET A 1 -16.00 18.03 27.65
N SER A 2 -15.39 16.96 27.18
CA SER A 2 -14.07 17.05 26.57
C SER A 2 -14.22 17.72 25.21
N GLN A 3 -13.54 18.86 25.01
CA GLN A 3 -13.56 19.60 23.75
C GLN A 3 -12.29 19.28 23.00
N TYR A 4 -12.43 18.88 21.74
CA TYR A 4 -11.31 18.61 20.84
C TYR A 4 -11.22 19.69 19.76
N ASP A 5 -10.00 20.06 19.36
CA ASP A 5 -9.78 21.01 18.26
C ASP A 5 -10.14 20.37 16.90
N TYR A 6 -9.90 19.07 16.76
CA TYR A 6 -10.17 18.33 15.51
C TYR A 6 -10.82 16.98 15.75
N LEU A 7 -11.75 16.64 14.87
CA LEU A 7 -12.30 15.30 14.70
C LEU A 7 -11.78 14.72 13.39
N VAL A 8 -11.08 13.59 13.46
CA VAL A 8 -10.58 12.86 12.30
C VAL A 8 -11.41 11.60 12.13
N VAL A 9 -12.06 11.47 11.00
CA VAL A 9 -12.86 10.30 10.65
C VAL A 9 -12.04 9.38 9.75
N GLY A 10 -11.65 8.22 10.27
CA GLY A 10 -10.79 7.24 9.63
C GLY A 10 -9.38 7.21 10.24
N ALA A 11 -9.02 6.07 10.84
CA ALA A 11 -7.70 5.80 11.41
C ALA A 11 -6.74 5.15 10.38
N GLY A 12 -6.92 5.46 9.10
CA GLY A 12 -5.99 5.09 8.03
C GLY A 12 -4.73 5.97 8.04
N LEU A 13 -3.83 5.74 7.08
CA LEU A 13 -2.54 6.45 7.01
C LEU A 13 -2.71 7.97 6.98
N SER A 14 -3.62 8.49 6.16
CA SER A 14 -3.86 9.94 6.04
C SER A 14 -4.39 10.54 7.35
N GLY A 15 -5.35 9.87 8.00
CA GLY A 15 -5.88 10.30 9.31
C GLY A 15 -4.82 10.29 10.39
N ALA A 16 -3.97 9.26 10.42
CA ALA A 16 -2.88 9.13 11.37
C ALA A 16 -1.82 10.23 11.18
N VAL A 17 -1.43 10.53 9.93
CA VAL A 17 -0.47 11.62 9.62
C VAL A 17 -1.03 12.97 10.03
N PHE A 18 -2.30 13.26 9.71
CA PHE A 18 -2.95 14.50 10.11
C PHE A 18 -3.01 14.63 11.64
N ALA A 19 -3.47 13.58 12.34
CA ALA A 19 -3.57 13.59 13.79
C ALA A 19 -2.21 13.80 14.46
N ASN A 20 -1.15 13.15 13.95
CA ASN A 20 0.21 13.34 14.43
C ASN A 20 0.69 14.79 14.23
N ALA A 21 0.48 15.36 13.06
CA ALA A 21 0.86 16.74 12.75
C ALA A 21 0.11 17.74 13.66
N ALA A 22 -1.20 17.58 13.83
CA ALA A 22 -2.00 18.42 14.69
C ALA A 22 -1.56 18.32 16.17
N ARG A 23 -1.27 17.11 16.68
CA ARG A 23 -0.73 16.90 18.02
C ARG A 23 0.62 17.60 18.23
N ARG A 24 1.50 17.54 17.23
CA ARG A 24 2.78 18.25 17.27
C ARG A 24 2.63 19.77 17.27
N ALA A 25 1.54 20.27 16.70
CA ALA A 25 1.15 21.68 16.74
C ALA A 25 0.39 22.06 18.05
N GLY A 26 0.38 21.20 19.06
CA GLY A 26 -0.27 21.44 20.36
C GLY A 26 -1.79 21.31 20.34
N LYS A 27 -2.38 20.75 19.30
CA LYS A 27 -3.82 20.57 19.15
C LYS A 27 -4.33 19.27 19.75
N SER A 28 -5.55 19.30 20.26
CA SER A 28 -6.27 18.12 20.73
C SER A 28 -7.03 17.48 19.56
N VAL A 29 -6.90 16.15 19.40
CA VAL A 29 -7.48 15.43 18.27
C VAL A 29 -8.21 14.21 18.75
N LEU A 30 -9.46 14.04 18.32
CA LEU A 30 -10.21 12.80 18.44
C LEU A 30 -10.19 12.08 17.08
N VAL A 31 -9.72 10.85 17.07
CA VAL A 31 -9.75 9.99 15.87
C VAL A 31 -10.81 8.91 16.07
N ILE A 32 -11.70 8.77 15.12
CA ILE A 32 -12.72 7.71 15.11
C ILE A 32 -12.61 6.87 13.84
N ASP A 33 -12.83 5.57 13.95
CA ASP A 33 -12.92 4.65 12.81
C ASP A 33 -14.12 3.72 12.98
N ARG A 34 -14.66 3.28 11.86
CA ARG A 34 -15.73 2.29 11.84
C ARG A 34 -15.22 0.88 12.16
N ARG A 35 -13.96 0.62 11.95
CA ARG A 35 -13.32 -0.67 12.17
C ARG A 35 -12.89 -0.80 13.62
N ASP A 36 -12.82 -2.02 14.09
CA ASP A 36 -12.36 -2.40 15.43
C ASP A 36 -10.83 -2.51 15.55
N HIS A 37 -10.10 -2.15 14.49
CA HIS A 37 -8.64 -2.20 14.44
C HIS A 37 -8.06 -0.90 13.87
N ILE A 38 -6.90 -0.51 14.38
CA ILE A 38 -6.07 0.58 13.86
C ILE A 38 -5.17 0.03 12.74
N ALA A 39 -4.80 0.90 11.80
CA ALA A 39 -3.98 0.61 10.63
C ALA A 39 -2.86 -0.42 10.88
N GLY A 40 -2.68 -1.31 9.94
CA GLY A 40 -1.66 -2.37 9.98
C GLY A 40 -2.29 -3.75 10.12
N ASN A 41 -2.45 -4.42 9.01
CA ASN A 41 -2.89 -5.80 8.97
C ASN A 41 -1.73 -6.71 8.62
N GLN A 42 -1.53 -7.77 9.40
CA GLN A 42 -0.69 -8.89 8.99
C GLN A 42 -1.29 -9.63 7.79
N VAL A 43 -2.57 -9.41 7.49
CA VAL A 43 -3.29 -9.97 6.35
C VAL A 43 -3.96 -8.85 5.55
N HIS A 44 -3.67 -8.78 4.27
CA HIS A 44 -4.28 -7.83 3.35
C HIS A 44 -5.70 -8.27 2.97
N ARG A 45 -6.71 -7.75 3.65
CA ARG A 45 -8.13 -8.09 3.38
C ARG A 45 -8.72 -7.34 2.19
N TYR A 46 -8.18 -6.17 1.86
CA TYR A 46 -8.76 -5.24 0.88
C TYR A 46 -7.81 -4.91 -0.28
N GLY A 47 -6.88 -5.81 -0.55
CA GLY A 47 -5.81 -5.64 -1.52
C GLY A 47 -4.45 -5.35 -0.88
N ALA A 48 -3.38 -5.43 -1.66
CA ALA A 48 -2.04 -5.21 -1.17
C ALA A 48 -1.82 -3.74 -0.78
N HIS A 49 -1.44 -3.50 0.47
CA HIS A 49 -1.06 -2.18 0.97
C HIS A 49 0.46 -2.15 1.10
N ILE A 50 1.12 -1.68 0.06
CA ILE A 50 2.57 -1.53 0.00
C ILE A 50 2.86 -0.04 -0.03
N PHE A 51 3.78 0.40 0.82
CA PHE A 51 4.28 1.76 0.73
C PHE A 51 5.46 1.80 -0.25
N HIS A 52 5.40 2.73 -1.19
CA HIS A 52 6.53 3.07 -2.06
C HIS A 52 6.53 4.57 -2.33
N THR A 53 7.70 5.15 -2.50
CA THR A 53 7.86 6.56 -2.86
C THR A 53 9.20 6.76 -3.55
N SER A 54 9.26 7.70 -4.50
CA SER A 54 10.49 8.23 -5.08
C SER A 54 10.96 9.52 -4.37
N MET A 55 10.17 10.04 -3.43
CA MET A 55 10.45 11.28 -2.71
C MET A 55 11.25 10.98 -1.45
N ARG A 56 12.47 11.47 -1.36
CA ARG A 56 13.39 11.22 -0.25
C ARG A 56 12.85 11.74 1.08
N ASP A 57 12.31 12.93 1.12
CA ASP A 57 11.74 13.55 2.31
C ASP A 57 10.53 12.78 2.86
N VAL A 58 9.69 12.22 1.99
CA VAL A 58 8.59 11.33 2.39
C VAL A 58 9.13 10.02 2.96
N TRP A 59 10.17 9.44 2.35
CA TRP A 59 10.83 8.25 2.85
C TRP A 59 11.43 8.48 4.25
N ASP A 60 12.18 9.56 4.41
CA ASP A 60 12.79 9.94 5.68
C ASP A 60 11.74 10.25 6.76
N TYR A 61 10.58 10.80 6.37
CA TYR A 61 9.48 11.04 7.29
C TYR A 61 8.88 9.75 7.83
N VAL A 62 8.54 8.78 6.96
CA VAL A 62 7.89 7.53 7.40
C VAL A 62 8.82 6.62 8.20
N ASN A 63 10.13 6.66 7.92
CA ASN A 63 11.13 5.91 8.67
C ASN A 63 11.34 6.39 10.11
N ARG A 64 10.75 7.52 10.51
CA ARG A 64 10.68 7.94 11.92
C ARG A 64 9.72 7.10 12.75
N PHE A 65 8.81 6.38 12.12
CA PHE A 65 7.73 5.65 12.79
C PHE A 65 7.92 4.14 12.72
N ALA A 66 8.55 3.64 11.66
CA ALA A 66 8.79 2.22 11.47
C ALA A 66 9.99 2.00 10.55
N GLU A 67 10.70 0.92 10.76
CA GLU A 67 11.71 0.43 9.84
C GLU A 67 11.02 -0.30 8.67
N PHE A 68 11.36 0.09 7.45
CA PHE A 68 10.84 -0.53 6.24
C PHE A 68 11.86 -1.52 5.69
N ASN A 69 11.38 -2.73 5.40
CA ASN A 69 12.18 -3.72 4.67
C ASN A 69 12.19 -3.41 3.16
N ASN A 70 13.16 -3.92 2.44
CA ASN A 70 13.24 -3.80 0.99
C ASN A 70 12.36 -4.86 0.30
N TYR A 71 11.08 -4.94 0.69
CA TYR A 71 10.17 -5.92 0.12
C TYR A 71 9.90 -5.63 -1.35
N VAL A 72 10.17 -6.60 -2.20
CA VAL A 72 9.84 -6.54 -3.62
C VAL A 72 8.49 -7.23 -3.83
N ASN A 73 7.48 -6.45 -4.18
CA ASN A 73 6.16 -6.98 -4.48
C ASN A 73 6.15 -7.65 -5.85
N SER A 74 5.90 -8.95 -5.85
CA SER A 74 5.77 -9.74 -7.07
C SER A 74 4.47 -10.55 -7.04
N PRO A 75 3.33 -9.90 -7.27
CA PRO A 75 2.04 -10.57 -7.22
C PRO A 75 1.87 -11.56 -8.37
N VAL A 76 1.10 -12.59 -8.10
CA VAL A 76 0.75 -13.63 -9.07
C VAL A 76 -0.77 -13.75 -9.12
N ALA A 77 -1.34 -13.69 -10.32
CA ALA A 77 -2.77 -13.94 -10.55
C ALA A 77 -2.99 -15.44 -10.84
N ASN A 78 -3.95 -16.02 -10.16
CA ASN A 78 -4.44 -17.36 -10.49
C ASN A 78 -5.74 -17.22 -11.30
N PHE A 79 -5.73 -17.74 -12.53
CA PHE A 79 -6.92 -17.79 -13.37
C PHE A 79 -7.10 -19.23 -13.91
N HIS A 80 -8.18 -19.87 -13.49
CA HIS A 80 -8.49 -21.27 -13.82
C HIS A 80 -7.32 -22.23 -13.57
N GLY A 81 -6.60 -22.06 -12.47
CA GLY A 81 -5.45 -22.89 -12.10
C GLY A 81 -4.12 -22.49 -12.75
N ASN A 82 -4.14 -21.57 -13.70
CA ASN A 82 -2.92 -21.04 -14.32
C ASN A 82 -2.42 -19.80 -13.56
N MET A 83 -1.12 -19.78 -13.30
CA MET A 83 -0.46 -18.69 -12.56
C MET A 83 0.20 -17.71 -13.53
N TYR A 84 -0.15 -16.43 -13.43
CA TYR A 84 0.34 -15.34 -14.27
C TYR A 84 1.07 -14.31 -13.43
N ASN A 85 2.23 -13.86 -13.87
CA ASN A 85 2.96 -12.81 -13.18
C ASN A 85 2.29 -11.44 -13.37
N MET A 86 2.30 -10.64 -12.30
CA MET A 86 1.82 -9.27 -12.30
C MET A 86 2.92 -8.32 -11.79
N PRO A 87 3.19 -7.20 -12.45
CA PRO A 87 2.70 -6.80 -13.78
C PRO A 87 3.08 -7.80 -14.86
N PHE A 88 2.39 -7.75 -15.98
CA PHE A 88 2.62 -8.63 -17.12
C PHE A 88 4.08 -8.57 -17.58
N ASN A 89 4.64 -9.73 -17.84
CA ASN A 89 6.00 -9.90 -18.35
C ASN A 89 6.03 -11.04 -19.38
N MET A 90 7.20 -11.35 -19.92
CA MET A 90 7.33 -12.40 -20.95
C MET A 90 6.80 -13.77 -20.52
N ASN A 91 6.92 -14.12 -19.23
CA ASN A 91 6.33 -15.36 -18.72
C ASN A 91 4.79 -15.36 -18.79
N THR A 92 4.15 -14.22 -18.58
CA THR A 92 2.71 -14.05 -18.78
C THR A 92 2.34 -14.18 -20.26
N PHE A 93 3.04 -13.47 -21.13
CA PHE A 93 2.79 -13.52 -22.59
C PHE A 93 2.96 -14.90 -23.15
N SER A 94 4.07 -15.58 -22.84
CA SER A 94 4.33 -16.95 -23.32
C SER A 94 3.27 -17.97 -22.86
N LYS A 95 2.65 -17.75 -21.70
CA LYS A 95 1.55 -18.60 -21.21
C LYS A 95 0.22 -18.31 -21.90
N MET A 96 -0.04 -17.03 -22.22
CA MET A 96 -1.32 -16.62 -22.82
C MET A 96 -1.34 -16.87 -24.33
N TRP A 97 -0.21 -16.72 -25.01
CA TRP A 97 -0.10 -16.86 -26.45
C TRP A 97 1.01 -17.84 -26.83
N PRO A 98 0.62 -19.07 -27.23
CA PRO A 98 1.58 -20.05 -27.74
C PRO A 98 2.39 -19.49 -28.91
N GLY A 99 3.73 -19.64 -28.87
CA GLY A 99 4.64 -19.11 -29.90
C GLY A 99 5.25 -17.74 -29.57
N VAL A 100 4.75 -17.04 -28.56
CA VAL A 100 5.36 -15.80 -28.06
C VAL A 100 6.48 -16.16 -27.08
N VAL A 101 7.73 -16.12 -27.53
CA VAL A 101 8.91 -16.52 -26.75
C VAL A 101 9.88 -15.35 -26.53
N THR A 102 9.84 -14.36 -27.40
CA THR A 102 10.72 -13.19 -27.34
C THR A 102 9.94 -11.89 -27.22
N PRO A 103 10.56 -10.79 -26.77
CA PRO A 103 9.93 -9.47 -26.82
C PRO A 103 9.53 -9.00 -28.21
N ALA A 104 10.18 -9.49 -29.26
CA ALA A 104 9.80 -9.20 -30.65
C ALA A 104 8.45 -9.86 -30.98
N ASP A 105 8.29 -11.14 -30.65
CA ASP A 105 7.04 -11.87 -30.89
C ASP A 105 5.85 -11.20 -30.14
N ALA A 106 6.11 -10.66 -28.94
CA ALA A 106 5.08 -10.00 -28.15
C ALA A 106 4.66 -8.61 -28.71
N ARG A 107 5.39 -8.07 -29.68
CA ARG A 107 5.07 -6.79 -30.36
C ARG A 107 4.42 -6.96 -31.71
N ALA A 108 4.46 -8.16 -32.27
CA ALA A 108 3.85 -8.50 -33.53
C ALA A 108 2.35 -8.75 -33.39
#